data_e188840d6de0e197136ace37d49dfda0
#
_entry.id   e188840d6de0e197136ace37d49dfda0
#
_cell.length_a   1.000
_cell.length_b   1.000
_cell.length_c   1.000
_cell.angle_alpha   90.00
_cell.angle_beta   90.00
_cell.angle_gamma   90.00
#
_symmetry.space_group_name_H-M   'P 1'
#
loop_
_entity.id
_entity.type
_entity.pdbx_description
1 polymer ?
#
loop_
_entity_poly.entity_id
_entity_poly.type
_entity_poly.pdbx_seq_one_letter_code
_entity_poly.pdbx_strand_id
1 'polypeptide(L)'
;MPLIAHACSDSVRANTGHNLPFTIASTRDIDMYLGEIRDQEGGSNDLAELVFKFGSYLGELLVRHAGARWVEPPAELGGWPGVELPGGTFGDPIGKAFKRVDNGPEDSVVSFIDVTMELARGTPKRRWFKKDK
;
A
#
# COMPACT_ATOMS: atom_id res chain seq x y z
N MET A 1 -6.87 10.40 -4.68
CA MET A 1 -6.87 9.27 -3.77
C MET A 1 -6.91 9.61 -2.28
N PRO A 2 -6.56 10.81 -1.85
CA PRO A 2 -6.64 11.12 -0.41
C PRO A 2 -8.04 10.94 0.18
N LEU A 3 -9.08 11.32 -0.57
CA LEU A 3 -10.45 11.15 -0.06
C LEU A 3 -10.81 9.69 0.17
N ILE A 4 -10.32 8.81 -0.69
CA ILE A 4 -10.59 7.38 -0.55
C ILE A 4 -9.83 6.82 0.65
N ALA A 5 -8.61 7.29 0.89
CA ALA A 5 -7.84 6.88 2.05
C ALA A 5 -8.53 7.29 3.35
N HIS A 6 -9.10 8.49 3.39
CA HIS A 6 -9.87 8.94 4.55
C HIS A 6 -11.14 8.11 4.73
N ALA A 7 -11.78 7.73 3.63
CA ALA A 7 -12.95 6.86 3.70
C ALA A 7 -12.60 5.51 4.30
N CYS A 8 -11.39 5.00 4.01
CA CYS A 8 -10.89 3.77 4.60
C CYS A 8 -10.79 3.91 6.12
N SER A 9 -10.16 4.98 6.57
CA SER A 9 -9.99 5.25 7.99
C SER A 9 -11.35 5.34 8.70
N ASP A 10 -12.29 6.05 8.08
CA ASP A 10 -13.63 6.19 8.63
C ASP A 10 -14.36 4.86 8.72
N SER A 11 -14.22 4.01 7.69
CA SER A 11 -14.86 2.70 7.66
C SER A 11 -14.33 1.80 8.79
N VAL A 12 -13.01 1.83 9.00
CA VAL A 12 -12.43 1.03 10.08
C VAL A 12 -12.94 1.49 11.42
N ARG A 13 -12.99 2.80 11.65
CA ARG A 13 -13.50 3.33 12.91
C ARG A 13 -14.96 2.93 13.13
N ALA A 14 -15.78 3.04 12.09
CA ALA A 14 -17.20 2.72 12.20
C ALA A 14 -17.44 1.24 12.52
N ASN A 15 -16.62 0.35 11.97
CA ASN A 15 -16.84 -1.09 12.10
C ASN A 15 -16.13 -1.72 13.27
N THR A 16 -15.02 -1.16 13.73
CA THR A 16 -14.21 -1.77 14.78
C THR A 16 -14.00 -0.89 15.99
N GLY A 17 -14.30 0.39 15.90
CA GLY A 17 -14.01 1.35 16.95
C GLY A 17 -12.55 1.77 17.01
N HIS A 18 -11.71 1.22 16.16
CA HIS A 18 -10.28 1.53 16.15
C HIS A 18 -9.99 2.73 15.26
N ASN A 19 -9.07 3.57 15.70
CA ASN A 19 -8.54 4.62 14.85
C ASN A 19 -7.46 4.04 13.97
N LEU A 20 -7.41 4.54 12.73
CA LEU A 20 -6.39 4.14 11.78
C LEU A 20 -5.64 5.41 11.38
N PRO A 21 -4.65 5.83 12.18
CA PRO A 21 -3.89 7.03 11.86
C PRO A 21 -3.00 6.79 10.64
N PHE A 22 -2.64 7.89 9.96
CA PHE A 22 -1.80 7.78 8.77
C PHE A 22 -0.33 7.68 9.22
N THR A 23 0.01 6.53 9.80
CA THR A 23 1.38 6.22 10.26
C THR A 23 1.84 4.93 9.61
N ILE A 24 3.16 4.79 9.49
CA ILE A 24 3.71 3.56 8.91
C ILE A 24 3.36 2.33 9.77
N ALA A 25 3.30 2.51 11.08
CA ALA A 25 2.93 1.41 11.98
C ALA A 25 1.55 0.84 11.67
N SER A 26 0.64 1.66 11.15
CA SER A 26 -0.71 1.20 10.81
C SER A 26 -0.74 0.18 9.68
N THR A 27 0.38 0.02 8.96
CA THR A 27 0.46 -0.98 7.90
C THR A 27 0.19 -2.39 8.43
N ARG A 28 0.56 -2.65 9.68
CA ARG A 28 0.32 -3.96 10.29
C ARG A 28 -1.18 -4.22 10.44
N ASP A 29 -1.92 -3.20 10.81
CA ASP A 29 -3.37 -3.33 10.93
C ASP A 29 -4.00 -3.57 9.56
N ILE A 30 -3.52 -2.89 8.54
CA ILE A 30 -4.02 -3.08 7.18
C ILE A 30 -3.74 -4.51 6.73
N ASP A 31 -2.53 -5.02 7.00
CA ASP A 31 -2.19 -6.39 6.60
C ASP A 31 -3.11 -7.40 7.29
N MET A 32 -3.41 -7.17 8.56
CA MET A 32 -4.32 -8.02 9.31
C MET A 32 -5.73 -7.99 8.73
N TYR A 33 -6.24 -6.79 8.43
CA TYR A 33 -7.58 -6.67 7.86
C TYR A 33 -7.67 -7.34 6.49
N LEU A 34 -6.64 -7.20 5.67
CA LEU A 34 -6.62 -7.87 4.37
C LEU A 34 -6.60 -9.39 4.53
N GLY A 35 -5.90 -9.88 5.56
CA GLY A 35 -5.92 -11.31 5.88
C GLY A 35 -7.30 -11.78 6.30
N GLU A 36 -8.02 -10.97 7.05
CA GLU A 36 -9.39 -11.32 7.45
C GLU A 36 -10.32 -11.36 6.24
N ILE A 37 -10.13 -10.45 5.30
CA ILE A 37 -10.91 -10.46 4.07
C ILE A 37 -10.64 -11.75 3.29
N ARG A 38 -9.38 -12.15 3.22
CA ARG A 38 -9.01 -13.39 2.52
C ARG A 38 -9.69 -14.61 3.14
N ASP A 39 -9.82 -14.62 4.46
CA ASP A 39 -10.41 -15.75 5.16
C ASP A 39 -11.92 -15.87 4.92
N GLN A 40 -12.54 -14.84 4.37
CA GLN A 40 -13.95 -14.88 4.08
C GLN A 40 -14.19 -15.52 2.72
N GLU A 41 -15.38 -16.10 2.57
CA GLU A 41 -15.76 -16.71 1.33
C GLU A 41 -15.85 -15.66 0.23
N GLY A 42 -15.25 -15.94 -0.92
CA GLY A 42 -15.27 -15.04 -2.05
C GLY A 42 -14.03 -14.16 -2.18
N GLY A 43 -13.25 -14.03 -1.10
CA GLY A 43 -12.02 -13.27 -1.16
C GLY A 43 -12.22 -11.85 -1.65
N SER A 44 -11.27 -11.35 -2.46
CA SER A 44 -11.31 -9.96 -2.91
C SER A 44 -12.46 -9.67 -3.86
N ASN A 45 -13.04 -10.70 -4.48
CA ASN A 45 -14.15 -10.49 -5.43
C ASN A 45 -15.38 -9.91 -4.74
N ASP A 46 -15.65 -10.33 -3.50
CA ASP A 46 -16.83 -9.87 -2.77
C ASP A 46 -16.60 -8.56 -2.04
N LEU A 47 -15.35 -8.27 -1.71
CA LEU A 47 -15.02 -7.10 -0.91
C LEU A 47 -14.06 -6.17 -1.63
N ALA A 48 -14.15 -6.15 -2.96
CA ALA A 48 -13.22 -5.39 -3.79
C ALA A 48 -13.18 -3.92 -3.43
N GLU A 49 -14.32 -3.32 -3.12
CA GLU A 49 -14.35 -1.90 -2.78
C GLU A 49 -13.55 -1.63 -1.51
N LEU A 50 -13.66 -2.51 -0.53
CA LEU A 50 -12.93 -2.35 0.71
C LEU A 50 -11.43 -2.54 0.49
N VAL A 51 -11.06 -3.54 -0.32
CA VAL A 51 -9.65 -3.78 -0.65
C VAL A 51 -9.08 -2.57 -1.37
N PHE A 52 -9.85 -1.98 -2.28
CA PHE A 52 -9.44 -0.76 -2.97
C PHE A 52 -9.16 0.38 -1.99
N LYS A 53 -10.03 0.53 -0.99
CA LYS A 53 -9.85 1.57 0.03
C LYS A 53 -8.58 1.33 0.84
N PHE A 54 -8.31 0.09 1.22
CA PHE A 54 -7.07 -0.22 1.95
C PHE A 54 -5.84 0.06 1.09
N GLY A 55 -5.90 -0.28 -0.19
CA GLY A 55 -4.78 0.03 -1.09
C GLY A 55 -4.56 1.52 -1.24
N SER A 56 -5.64 2.28 -1.30
CA SER A 56 -5.54 3.74 -1.38
C SER A 56 -4.94 4.33 -0.10
N TYR A 57 -5.27 3.76 1.04
CA TYR A 57 -4.68 4.17 2.32
C TYR A 57 -3.17 3.93 2.30
N LEU A 58 -2.75 2.75 1.82
CA LEU A 58 -1.32 2.46 1.73
C LEU A 58 -0.60 3.44 0.84
N GLY A 59 -1.21 3.79 -0.29
CA GLY A 59 -0.62 4.77 -1.19
C GLY A 59 -0.48 6.14 -0.53
N GLU A 60 -1.48 6.52 0.25
CA GLU A 60 -1.42 7.80 0.94
C GLU A 60 -0.32 7.82 2.00
N LEU A 61 -0.05 6.67 2.64
CA LEU A 61 1.09 6.58 3.55
C LEU A 61 2.39 6.90 2.82
N LEU A 62 2.54 6.38 1.62
CA LEU A 62 3.74 6.64 0.83
C LEU A 62 3.83 8.09 0.40
N VAL A 63 2.70 8.71 0.08
CA VAL A 63 2.69 10.14 -0.24
C VAL A 63 3.17 10.96 0.96
N ARG A 64 2.67 10.64 2.15
CA ARG A 64 2.98 11.40 3.35
C ARG A 64 4.38 11.14 3.89
N HIS A 65 4.86 9.90 3.77
CA HIS A 65 6.09 9.51 4.48
C HIS A 65 7.26 9.21 3.56
N ALA A 66 7.02 8.99 2.27
CA ALA A 66 8.08 8.69 1.32
C ALA A 66 8.23 9.75 0.24
N GLY A 67 7.41 10.78 0.27
CA GLY A 67 7.47 11.83 -0.74
C GLY A 67 6.93 11.42 -2.09
N ALA A 68 6.14 10.36 -2.14
CA ALA A 68 5.58 9.86 -3.38
C ALA A 68 4.42 10.74 -3.85
N ARG A 69 4.04 10.57 -5.10
CA ARG A 69 2.86 11.25 -5.64
C ARG A 69 2.04 10.25 -6.43
N TRP A 70 0.73 10.44 -6.44
CA TRP A 70 -0.16 9.60 -7.23
C TRP A 70 0.03 9.87 -8.70
N VAL A 71 0.08 8.80 -9.51
CA VAL A 71 0.25 8.89 -10.96
C VAL A 71 -0.59 7.83 -11.64
N GLU A 72 -0.90 8.06 -12.91
CA GLU A 72 -1.54 7.03 -13.72
C GLU A 72 -0.53 5.95 -14.04
N PRO A 73 -0.97 4.69 -14.15
CA PRO A 73 -0.05 3.61 -14.52
C PRO A 73 0.39 3.76 -15.96
N PRO A 74 1.57 3.22 -16.30
CA PRO A 74 1.97 3.16 -17.71
C PRO A 74 0.90 2.44 -18.52
N ALA A 75 0.66 2.92 -19.74
CA ALA A 75 -0.42 2.38 -20.57
C ALA A 75 -0.32 0.87 -20.77
N GLU A 76 0.88 0.36 -20.90
CA GLU A 76 1.08 -1.07 -21.14
C GLU A 76 0.80 -1.92 -19.90
N LEU A 77 0.83 -1.34 -18.71
CA LEU A 77 0.54 -2.07 -17.49
C LEU A 77 -0.94 -2.07 -17.15
N GLY A 78 -1.64 -1.00 -17.50
CA GLY A 78 -3.04 -0.85 -17.14
C GLY A 78 -3.25 -0.85 -15.63
N GLY A 79 -4.47 -1.09 -15.21
CA GLY A 79 -4.80 -1.28 -13.81
C GLY A 79 -5.02 0.00 -13.03
N TRP A 80 -4.64 -0.02 -11.76
CA TRP A 80 -4.96 1.04 -10.82
C TRP A 80 -3.97 2.20 -10.91
N PRO A 81 -4.40 3.40 -10.49
CA PRO A 81 -3.43 4.45 -10.23
C PRO A 81 -2.41 3.95 -9.21
N GLY A 82 -1.18 4.41 -9.36
CA GLY A 82 -0.12 4.04 -8.45
C GLY A 82 0.57 5.27 -7.90
N VAL A 83 1.73 5.06 -7.29
CA VAL A 83 2.53 6.14 -6.75
C VAL A 83 3.91 6.12 -7.39
N GLU A 84 4.47 7.31 -7.56
CA GLU A 84 5.82 7.46 -8.05
C GLU A 84 6.68 8.03 -6.93
N LEU A 85 7.78 7.35 -6.63
CA LEU A 85 8.73 7.82 -5.62
C LEU A 85 9.60 8.93 -6.20
N PRO A 86 10.24 9.74 -5.35
CA PRO A 86 11.09 10.83 -5.83
C PRO A 86 12.16 10.38 -6.82
N GLY A 87 12.62 9.14 -6.71
CA GLY A 87 13.62 8.61 -7.64
C GLY A 87 13.05 8.08 -8.94
N GLY A 88 11.74 8.14 -9.12
CA GLY A 88 11.10 7.68 -10.35
C GLY A 88 10.54 6.27 -10.30
N THR A 89 10.74 5.55 -9.21
CA THR A 89 10.22 4.20 -9.08
C THR A 89 8.70 4.25 -8.94
N PHE A 90 8.02 3.38 -9.69
CA PHE A 90 6.56 3.28 -9.63
C PHE A 90 6.15 2.15 -8.69
N GLY A 91 5.16 2.41 -7.84
CA GLY A 91 4.59 1.40 -6.95
C GLY A 91 3.10 1.29 -7.16
N ASP A 92 2.57 0.10 -6.86
CA ASP A 92 1.15 -0.19 -7.05
C ASP A 92 0.53 -0.66 -5.73
N PRO A 93 0.25 0.27 -4.79
CA PRO A 93 -0.28 -0.12 -3.49
C PRO A 93 -1.67 -0.74 -3.56
N ILE A 94 -2.50 -0.28 -4.49
CA ILE A 94 -3.85 -0.84 -4.63
C ILE A 94 -3.75 -2.27 -5.14
N GLY A 95 -2.96 -2.51 -6.19
CA GLY A 95 -2.73 -3.86 -6.69
C GLY A 95 -2.12 -4.76 -5.63
N LYS A 96 -1.22 -4.22 -4.81
CA LYS A 96 -0.61 -5.01 -3.74
C LYS A 96 -1.64 -5.44 -2.70
N ALA A 97 -2.60 -4.57 -2.37
CA ALA A 97 -3.66 -4.94 -1.45
C ALA A 97 -4.48 -6.11 -2.00
N PHE A 98 -4.81 -6.08 -3.30
CA PHE A 98 -5.51 -7.20 -3.92
C PHE A 98 -4.67 -8.48 -3.90
N LYS A 99 -3.38 -8.37 -4.15
CA LYS A 99 -2.50 -9.55 -4.11
C LYS A 99 -2.43 -10.14 -2.70
N ARG A 100 -2.42 -9.30 -1.67
CA ARG A 100 -2.40 -9.79 -0.29
C ARG A 100 -3.62 -10.64 0.00
N VAL A 101 -4.78 -10.21 -0.49
CA VAL A 101 -6.02 -10.97 -0.30
C VAL A 101 -5.99 -12.25 -1.14
N ASP A 102 -5.59 -12.14 -2.40
CA ASP A 102 -5.66 -13.28 -3.32
C ASP A 102 -4.58 -14.33 -3.05
N ASN A 103 -3.39 -13.92 -2.68
CA ASN A 103 -2.24 -14.83 -2.55
C ASN A 103 -1.87 -15.17 -1.11
N GLY A 104 -2.26 -14.34 -0.14
CA GLY A 104 -2.01 -14.62 1.26
C GLY A 104 -0.81 -13.88 1.82
N PRO A 105 -0.29 -14.34 2.99
CA PRO A 105 0.76 -13.61 3.72
C PRO A 105 2.06 -13.44 2.95
N GLU A 106 2.31 -14.23 1.92
CA GLU A 106 3.52 -14.08 1.12
C GLU A 106 3.56 -12.74 0.40
N ASP A 107 2.41 -12.10 0.22
CA ASP A 107 2.31 -10.78 -0.38
C ASP A 107 2.03 -9.71 0.66
N SER A 108 2.73 -9.77 1.79
CA SER A 108 2.55 -8.84 2.91
C SER A 108 2.67 -7.38 2.49
N VAL A 109 1.69 -6.58 2.90
CA VAL A 109 1.76 -5.15 2.64
C VAL A 109 2.73 -4.46 3.59
N VAL A 110 3.04 -5.06 4.74
CA VAL A 110 4.07 -4.54 5.64
C VAL A 110 5.42 -4.58 4.92
N SER A 111 5.76 -5.72 4.32
CA SER A 111 7.01 -5.85 3.57
C SER A 111 7.06 -4.88 2.40
N PHE A 112 5.94 -4.72 1.71
CA PHE A 112 5.85 -3.80 0.58
C PHE A 112 6.17 -2.37 1.02
N ILE A 113 5.56 -1.92 2.11
CA ILE A 113 5.78 -0.56 2.59
C ILE A 113 7.23 -0.39 3.08
N ASP A 114 7.76 -1.37 3.79
CA ASP A 114 9.13 -1.28 4.30
C ASP A 114 10.14 -1.17 3.16
N VAL A 115 10.00 -2.01 2.14
CA VAL A 115 10.91 -1.97 0.98
C VAL A 115 10.77 -0.65 0.24
N THR A 116 9.54 -0.20 0.06
CA THR A 116 9.29 1.04 -0.67
C THR A 116 9.86 2.24 0.07
N MET A 117 9.72 2.25 1.40
CA MET A 117 10.30 3.33 2.21
C MET A 117 11.82 3.35 2.10
N GLU A 118 12.45 2.17 2.06
CA GLU A 118 13.89 2.10 1.89
C GLU A 118 14.33 2.62 0.53
N LEU A 119 13.59 2.27 -0.51
CA LEU A 119 13.89 2.78 -1.85
C LEU A 119 13.78 4.30 -1.89
N ALA A 120 12.80 4.85 -1.22
CA ALA A 120 12.60 6.30 -1.19
C ALA A 120 13.76 7.01 -0.49
N ARG A 121 14.35 6.37 0.51
CA ARG A 121 15.46 6.97 1.25
C ARG A 121 16.81 6.82 0.55
N GLY A 122 16.87 6.07 -0.53
CA GLY A 122 18.14 5.75 -1.16
C GLY A 122 18.92 4.81 -0.27
N THR A 123 18.71 3.52 -0.47
CA THR A 123 19.19 2.49 0.45
C THR A 123 20.70 2.48 0.62
N PRO A 124 21.19 1.95 1.75
CA PRO A 124 22.63 1.76 1.93
C PRO A 124 23.29 0.96 0.82
N LYS A 125 22.55 0.01 0.27
CA LYS A 125 23.05 -0.80 -0.82
C LYS A 125 23.53 0.05 -1.99
N ARG A 126 22.76 1.06 -2.33
CA ARG A 126 23.14 1.97 -3.42
C ARG A 126 24.40 2.74 -3.09
N ARG A 127 24.53 3.19 -1.85
CA ARG A 127 25.73 3.91 -1.42
C ARG A 127 26.96 3.01 -1.46
N TRP A 128 26.76 1.75 -1.16
CA TRP A 128 27.86 0.79 -1.23
C TRP A 128 28.41 0.70 -2.64
N PHE A 129 27.54 0.58 -3.61
CA PHE A 129 27.98 0.51 -4.99
C PHE A 129 28.73 1.76 -5.40
N LYS A 130 28.30 2.90 -4.93
CA LYS A 130 29.00 4.13 -5.23
C LYS A 130 30.40 4.18 -4.64
N LYS A 131 30.55 3.63 -3.44
CA LYS A 131 31.84 3.61 -2.78
C LYS A 131 32.84 2.71 -3.53
N ASP A 132 32.35 1.69 -4.14
CA ASP A 132 33.20 0.76 -4.82
C ASP A 132 33.77 1.31 -6.11
N LYS A 133 33.31 2.46 -6.51
CA LYS A 133 33.82 3.11 -7.70
C LYS A 133 34.88 4.13 -7.35
#